data_6ac7f9875a0ad7238832a5af66781878
#
_entry.id   6ac7f9875a0ad7238832a5af66781878
#
_cell.length_a   1.000
_cell.length_b   1.000
_cell.length_c   1.000
_cell.angle_alpha   90.00
_cell.angle_beta   90.00
_cell.angle_gamma   90.00
#
_symmetry.space_group_name_H-M   'P 1'
#
loop_
_entity.id
_entity.type
_entity.pdbx_description
1 polymer ?
#
loop_
_entity_poly.entity_id
_entity_poly.type
_entity_poly.pdbx_seq_one_letter_code
_entity_poly.pdbx_strand_id
1 'polypeptide(L)'
;MPASRFPLRSAAAIAAFGFLFSAAPAGALTDKDRPEIEAIVKDYLLKNPEILRDALDVLEKRQSQEEQNKQRQVISSNAKLIFDSQRGPVFGNPQGDVTLVEFFDYNCGYCKRAMLDVMQLTKDDPKLKVAFKEFPVLGPGSVDAAKVAVAVRMQDKGGKYVEFHRRLLGGRGEANKERALAAAKDAGFDMARIDKDLQSPEIAETLKESAQLAESLGLNGTPTFVIAD
;
A
#
# COMPACT_ATOMS: atom_id res chain seq x y z
N MET A 1 86.87 35.08 -12.41
CA MET A 1 87.25 36.30 -13.15
C MET A 1 86.69 36.16 -14.55
N PRO A 2 86.12 37.23 -15.20
CA PRO A 2 85.71 38.49 -14.66
C PRO A 2 84.23 38.81 -14.93
N ALA A 3 83.78 39.78 -14.25
CA ALA A 3 82.72 40.72 -14.35
C ALA A 3 82.47 41.34 -15.73
N SER A 4 81.26 41.76 -16.03
CA SER A 4 80.89 43.11 -16.46
C SER A 4 79.39 43.24 -16.75
N ARG A 5 78.76 44.02 -15.97
CA ARG A 5 78.19 45.35 -16.28
C ARG A 5 76.79 45.38 -16.91
N PHE A 6 75.86 45.87 -16.10
CA PHE A 6 74.57 46.52 -16.45
C PHE A 6 74.69 47.59 -17.55
N PRO A 7 73.57 47.91 -18.25
CA PRO A 7 72.89 49.13 -17.80
C PRO A 7 71.33 49.07 -17.77
N LEU A 8 70.87 49.98 -16.99
CA LEU A 8 69.54 50.54 -16.73
C LEU A 8 68.73 50.98 -17.97
N ARG A 9 67.41 51.07 -17.67
CA ARG A 9 66.37 51.92 -18.26
C ARG A 9 65.41 51.19 -19.23
N SER A 10 64.13 51.00 -18.85
CA SER A 10 63.10 52.06 -19.02
C SER A 10 61.84 51.65 -18.26
N ALA A 11 61.34 52.52 -17.43
CA ALA A 11 60.02 52.46 -16.77
C ALA A 11 58.95 52.70 -17.83
N ALA A 12 58.09 51.64 -18.05
CA ALA A 12 56.81 51.83 -18.76
C ALA A 12 55.68 51.90 -17.72
N ALA A 13 55.12 53.02 -17.56
CA ALA A 13 53.92 53.28 -16.74
C ALA A 13 52.73 52.62 -17.41
N ILE A 14 52.24 51.55 -16.81
CA ILE A 14 50.93 50.91 -17.17
C ILE A 14 49.87 51.72 -16.42
N ALA A 15 49.13 52.56 -17.13
CA ALA A 15 47.89 53.19 -16.64
C ALA A 15 46.82 52.08 -16.46
N ALA A 16 46.55 51.64 -15.22
CA ALA A 16 45.47 50.83 -14.88
C ALA A 16 44.15 51.59 -15.02
N PHE A 17 43.45 51.40 -16.12
CA PHE A 17 42.08 51.91 -16.31
C PHE A 17 41.14 50.99 -15.48
N GLY A 18 40.88 51.42 -14.25
CA GLY A 18 39.92 50.78 -13.38
C GLY A 18 38.50 50.94 -13.93
N PHE A 19 37.96 49.90 -14.57
CA PHE A 19 36.54 49.79 -14.84
C PHE A 19 35.84 49.54 -13.50
N LEU A 20 35.34 50.61 -12.88
CA LEU A 20 34.39 50.54 -11.80
C LEU A 20 33.07 49.95 -12.37
N PHE A 21 32.91 48.64 -12.28
CA PHE A 21 31.60 48.00 -12.43
C PHE A 21 30.78 48.42 -11.21
N SER A 22 30.00 49.51 -11.36
CA SER A 22 28.92 49.81 -10.43
C SER A 22 27.88 48.70 -10.56
N ALA A 23 27.96 47.70 -9.69
CA ALA A 23 26.83 46.77 -9.47
C ALA A 23 25.66 47.63 -8.93
N ALA A 24 24.72 47.95 -9.81
CA ALA A 24 23.46 48.54 -9.37
C ALA A 24 22.83 47.57 -8.34
N PRO A 25 22.42 48.05 -7.16
CA PRO A 25 21.73 47.19 -6.22
C PRO A 25 20.49 46.63 -6.92
N ALA A 26 20.37 45.31 -7.00
CA ALA A 26 19.13 44.67 -7.42
C ALA A 26 18.04 45.19 -6.47
N GLY A 27 17.16 46.05 -6.99
CA GLY A 27 16.09 46.67 -6.21
C GLY A 27 15.28 45.57 -5.53
N ALA A 28 15.29 45.51 -4.21
CA ALA A 28 14.42 44.64 -3.47
C ALA A 28 12.97 45.02 -3.81
N LEU A 29 12.16 44.01 -4.21
CA LEU A 29 10.73 44.19 -4.43
C LEU A 29 10.08 44.81 -3.19
N THR A 30 9.30 45.86 -3.39
CA THR A 30 8.62 46.60 -2.34
C THR A 30 7.13 46.33 -2.38
N ASP A 31 6.39 46.62 -1.31
CA ASP A 31 4.95 46.51 -1.28
C ASP A 31 4.24 47.32 -2.39
N LYS A 32 4.92 48.35 -2.95
CA LYS A 32 4.39 49.16 -4.05
C LYS A 32 4.39 48.40 -5.38
N ASP A 33 5.28 47.45 -5.55
CA ASP A 33 5.42 46.65 -6.78
C ASP A 33 4.40 45.48 -6.81
N ARG A 34 3.80 45.15 -5.66
CA ARG A 34 2.87 44.02 -5.49
C ARG A 34 1.67 44.05 -6.45
N PRO A 35 0.93 45.17 -6.61
CA PRO A 35 -0.23 45.20 -7.52
C PRO A 35 0.15 44.94 -8.98
N GLU A 36 1.32 45.44 -9.40
CA GLU A 36 1.83 45.26 -10.76
C GLU A 36 2.20 43.78 -11.00
N ILE A 37 2.88 43.17 -10.03
CA ILE A 37 3.24 41.73 -10.08
C ILE A 37 1.98 40.86 -10.12
N GLU A 38 0.98 41.14 -9.27
CA GLU A 38 -0.29 40.42 -9.25
C GLU A 38 -1.02 40.52 -10.60
N ALA A 39 -1.01 41.71 -11.22
CA ALA A 39 -1.60 41.93 -12.54
C ALA A 39 -0.89 41.13 -13.63
N ILE A 40 0.46 41.11 -13.62
CA ILE A 40 1.29 40.36 -14.56
C ILE A 40 1.03 38.83 -14.40
N VAL A 41 1.03 38.32 -13.16
CA VAL A 41 0.78 36.91 -12.89
C VAL A 41 -0.62 36.50 -13.35
N LYS A 42 -1.63 37.31 -13.03
CA LYS A 42 -3.00 37.06 -13.46
C LYS A 42 -3.14 37.04 -14.98
N ASP A 43 -2.60 38.04 -15.68
CA ASP A 43 -2.63 38.11 -17.14
C ASP A 43 -1.91 36.92 -17.78
N TYR A 44 -0.75 36.55 -17.24
CA TYR A 44 0.04 35.42 -17.70
C TYR A 44 -0.71 34.08 -17.56
N LEU A 45 -1.32 33.82 -16.39
CA LEU A 45 -2.07 32.60 -16.15
C LEU A 45 -3.36 32.52 -17.00
N LEU A 46 -4.01 33.68 -17.25
CA LEU A 46 -5.19 33.73 -18.12
C LEU A 46 -4.85 33.52 -19.59
N LYS A 47 -3.67 33.94 -20.03
CA LYS A 47 -3.17 33.72 -21.38
C LYS A 47 -2.59 32.31 -21.61
N ASN A 48 -2.13 31.67 -20.53
CA ASN A 48 -1.49 30.36 -20.56
C ASN A 48 -2.13 29.40 -19.52
N PRO A 49 -3.43 29.07 -19.66
CA PRO A 49 -4.15 28.27 -18.66
C PRO A 49 -3.61 26.84 -18.52
N GLU A 50 -2.88 26.34 -19.53
CA GLU A 50 -2.20 25.05 -19.51
C GLU A 50 -1.20 24.93 -18.37
N ILE A 51 -0.57 26.03 -17.93
CA ILE A 51 0.38 26.03 -16.80
C ILE A 51 -0.27 25.56 -15.51
N LEU A 52 -1.55 25.94 -15.29
CA LEU A 52 -2.29 25.47 -14.11
C LEU A 52 -2.55 23.97 -14.20
N ARG A 53 -2.87 23.45 -15.39
CA ARG A 53 -3.04 22.03 -15.62
C ARG A 53 -1.74 21.27 -15.35
N ASP A 54 -0.64 21.73 -15.96
CA ASP A 54 0.68 21.13 -15.78
C ASP A 54 1.11 21.13 -14.29
N ALA A 55 0.83 22.22 -13.57
CA ALA A 55 1.11 22.32 -12.15
C ALA A 55 0.28 21.32 -11.32
N LEU A 56 -1.01 21.14 -11.66
CA LEU A 56 -1.88 20.16 -11.02
C LEU A 56 -1.42 18.73 -11.31
N ASP A 57 -1.05 18.41 -12.55
CA ASP A 57 -0.52 17.09 -12.92
C ASP A 57 0.78 16.77 -12.17
N VAL A 58 1.67 17.75 -12.02
CA VAL A 58 2.90 17.57 -11.21
C VAL A 58 2.58 17.34 -9.74
N LEU A 59 1.61 18.06 -9.18
CA LEU A 59 1.18 17.90 -7.80
C LEU A 59 0.57 16.51 -7.57
N GLU A 60 -0.34 16.10 -8.43
CA GLU A 60 -0.97 14.77 -8.38
C GLU A 60 0.06 13.65 -8.47
N LYS A 61 1.02 13.76 -9.41
CA LYS A 61 2.11 12.80 -9.53
C LYS A 61 2.97 12.71 -8.27
N ARG A 62 3.28 13.86 -7.63
CA ARG A 62 4.03 13.87 -6.37
C ARG A 62 3.25 13.22 -5.24
N GLN A 63 1.97 13.54 -5.09
CA GLN A 63 1.10 12.95 -4.08
C GLN A 63 0.99 11.42 -4.26
N SER A 64 0.75 10.97 -5.49
CA SER A 64 0.71 9.53 -5.82
C SER A 64 2.03 8.83 -5.49
N GLN A 65 3.16 9.45 -5.80
CA GLN A 65 4.49 8.89 -5.48
C GLN A 65 4.74 8.81 -3.98
N GLU A 66 4.36 9.84 -3.22
CA GLU A 66 4.48 9.85 -1.76
C GLU A 66 3.60 8.76 -1.13
N GLU A 67 2.38 8.60 -1.64
CA GLU A 67 1.45 7.56 -1.16
C GLU A 67 1.97 6.15 -1.45
N GLN A 68 2.46 5.90 -2.67
CA GLN A 68 3.11 4.64 -3.02
C GLN A 68 4.33 4.35 -2.13
N ASN A 69 5.15 5.35 -1.84
CA ASN A 69 6.31 5.18 -0.97
C ASN A 69 5.89 4.83 0.47
N LYS A 70 4.85 5.50 0.99
CA LYS A 70 4.27 5.16 2.31
C LYS A 70 3.74 3.73 2.33
N GLN A 71 2.98 3.32 1.31
CA GLN A 71 2.47 1.95 1.21
C GLN A 71 3.59 0.92 1.17
N ARG A 72 4.64 1.13 0.36
CA ARG A 72 5.82 0.25 0.31
C ARG A 72 6.49 0.15 1.67
N GLN A 73 6.65 1.26 2.38
CA GLN A 73 7.23 1.28 3.71
C GLN A 73 6.39 0.49 4.72
N VAL A 74 5.06 0.65 4.69
CA VAL A 74 4.13 -0.10 5.55
C VAL A 74 4.20 -1.60 5.25
N ILE A 75 4.17 -1.99 3.97
CA ILE A 75 4.30 -3.39 3.55
C ILE A 75 5.63 -3.97 4.04
N SER A 76 6.75 -3.29 3.79
CA SER A 76 8.07 -3.74 4.22
C SER A 76 8.17 -3.89 5.74
N SER A 77 7.65 -2.93 6.51
CA SER A 77 7.68 -2.96 7.98
C SER A 77 6.81 -4.06 8.58
N ASN A 78 5.76 -4.49 7.87
CA ASN A 78 4.82 -5.52 8.30
C ASN A 78 4.92 -6.82 7.49
N ALA A 79 5.96 -7.00 6.68
CA ALA A 79 6.08 -8.10 5.73
C ALA A 79 5.83 -9.47 6.37
N LYS A 80 6.41 -9.72 7.54
CA LYS A 80 6.21 -10.99 8.26
C LYS A 80 4.75 -11.23 8.66
N LEU A 81 4.04 -10.20 9.14
CA LEU A 81 2.63 -10.33 9.52
C LEU A 81 1.72 -10.42 8.30
N ILE A 82 2.08 -9.79 7.20
CA ILE A 82 1.31 -9.83 5.96
C ILE A 82 1.48 -11.20 5.29
N PHE A 83 2.72 -11.64 5.03
CA PHE A 83 3.00 -12.77 4.15
C PHE A 83 3.27 -14.10 4.87
N ASP A 84 3.69 -14.09 6.15
CA ASP A 84 4.12 -15.28 6.90
C ASP A 84 3.41 -15.45 8.26
N SER A 85 2.29 -14.73 8.47
CA SER A 85 1.51 -14.91 9.69
C SER A 85 0.95 -16.31 9.78
N GLN A 86 1.09 -16.94 10.95
CA GLN A 86 0.47 -18.24 11.27
C GLN A 86 -1.05 -18.14 11.47
N ARG A 87 -1.60 -16.93 11.47
CA ARG A 87 -3.02 -16.65 11.66
C ARG A 87 -3.82 -16.56 10.36
N GLY A 88 -3.16 -16.64 9.22
CA GLY A 88 -3.80 -16.70 7.90
C GLY A 88 -3.81 -18.14 7.36
N PRO A 89 -4.97 -18.68 6.94
CA PRO A 89 -4.97 -19.93 6.19
C PRO A 89 -4.29 -19.74 4.84
N VAL A 90 -3.60 -20.80 4.39
CA VAL A 90 -2.85 -20.79 3.13
C VAL A 90 -3.51 -21.71 2.13
N PHE A 91 -3.62 -21.28 0.89
CA PHE A 91 -4.05 -22.03 -0.27
C PHE A 91 -2.98 -22.01 -1.36
N GLY A 92 -2.98 -23.01 -2.25
CA GLY A 92 -1.93 -23.19 -3.26
C GLY A 92 -0.68 -23.79 -2.66
N ASN A 93 0.49 -23.30 -3.05
CA ASN A 93 1.78 -23.84 -2.63
C ASN A 93 2.34 -23.10 -1.40
N PRO A 94 2.39 -23.70 -0.19
CA PRO A 94 2.97 -23.04 0.99
C PRO A 94 4.46 -22.68 0.83
N GLN A 95 5.17 -23.32 -0.12
CA GLN A 95 6.57 -23.05 -0.46
C GLN A 95 6.70 -22.25 -1.76
N GLY A 96 5.63 -21.59 -2.19
CA GLY A 96 5.63 -20.79 -3.41
C GLY A 96 6.57 -19.59 -3.31
N ASP A 97 7.11 -19.17 -4.44
CA ASP A 97 8.02 -18.03 -4.55
C ASP A 97 7.27 -16.69 -4.67
N VAL A 98 5.99 -16.74 -5.05
CA VAL A 98 5.09 -15.57 -5.02
C VAL A 98 4.02 -15.76 -3.96
N THR A 99 3.82 -14.75 -3.12
CA THR A 99 2.75 -14.75 -2.11
C THR A 99 1.71 -13.68 -2.45
N LEU A 100 0.47 -14.11 -2.66
CA LEU A 100 -0.72 -13.28 -2.79
C LEU A 100 -1.48 -13.29 -1.47
N VAL A 101 -1.68 -12.15 -0.84
CA VAL A 101 -2.50 -12.00 0.36
C VAL A 101 -3.81 -11.35 0.00
N GLU A 102 -4.93 -11.97 0.34
CA GLU A 102 -6.27 -11.43 0.16
C GLU A 102 -6.89 -11.03 1.50
N PHE A 103 -7.24 -9.75 1.64
CA PHE A 103 -8.13 -9.27 2.69
C PHE A 103 -9.56 -9.35 2.18
N PHE A 104 -10.39 -10.14 2.83
CA PHE A 104 -11.72 -10.49 2.32
C PHE A 104 -12.82 -10.45 3.40
N ASP A 105 -14.07 -10.44 2.94
CA ASP A 105 -15.28 -10.54 3.77
C ASP A 105 -16.24 -11.56 3.14
N TYR A 106 -16.81 -12.43 3.94
CA TYR A 106 -17.73 -13.49 3.48
C TYR A 106 -19.03 -12.96 2.87
N ASN A 107 -19.43 -11.73 3.16
CA ASN A 107 -20.60 -11.09 2.57
C ASN A 107 -20.25 -10.20 1.36
N CYS A 108 -18.98 -10.12 0.97
CA CYS A 108 -18.55 -9.32 -0.16
C CYS A 108 -18.81 -10.04 -1.50
N GLY A 109 -19.68 -9.46 -2.33
CA GLY A 109 -19.97 -9.99 -3.66
C GLY A 109 -18.76 -9.99 -4.61
N TYR A 110 -17.83 -9.06 -4.44
CA TYR A 110 -16.58 -9.03 -5.20
C TYR A 110 -15.60 -10.11 -4.76
N CYS A 111 -15.49 -10.39 -3.43
CA CYS A 111 -14.70 -11.52 -2.91
C CYS A 111 -15.21 -12.86 -3.45
N LYS A 112 -16.54 -13.01 -3.54
CA LYS A 112 -17.15 -14.20 -4.15
C LYS A 112 -16.71 -14.43 -5.60
N ARG A 113 -16.57 -13.38 -6.39
CA ARG A 113 -16.06 -13.46 -7.76
C ARG A 113 -14.57 -13.71 -7.78
N ALA A 114 -13.81 -12.95 -7.00
CA ALA A 114 -12.36 -13.06 -6.88
C ALA A 114 -11.91 -14.47 -6.47
N MET A 115 -12.68 -15.16 -5.64
CA MET A 115 -12.40 -16.55 -5.27
C MET A 115 -12.22 -17.48 -6.48
N LEU A 116 -13.02 -17.32 -7.53
CA LEU A 116 -12.91 -18.14 -8.75
C LEU A 116 -11.61 -17.85 -9.48
N ASP A 117 -11.22 -16.59 -9.55
CA ASP A 117 -9.97 -16.14 -10.18
C ASP A 117 -8.75 -16.62 -9.38
N VAL A 118 -8.79 -16.51 -8.05
CA VAL A 118 -7.74 -17.01 -7.14
C VAL A 118 -7.58 -18.52 -7.27
N MET A 119 -8.68 -19.27 -7.34
CA MET A 119 -8.64 -20.72 -7.56
C MET A 119 -8.07 -21.09 -8.93
N GLN A 120 -8.32 -20.27 -9.96
CA GLN A 120 -7.74 -20.49 -11.28
C GLN A 120 -6.25 -20.16 -11.28
N LEU A 121 -5.84 -19.03 -10.70
CA LEU A 121 -4.44 -18.65 -10.58
C LEU A 121 -3.58 -19.71 -9.90
N THR A 122 -4.07 -20.35 -8.82
CA THR A 122 -3.32 -21.42 -8.14
C THR A 122 -3.20 -22.72 -8.95
N LYS A 123 -4.06 -22.91 -9.96
CA LYS A 123 -3.91 -24.04 -10.92
C LYS A 123 -2.92 -23.69 -12.03
N ASP A 124 -2.93 -22.44 -12.47
CA ASP A 124 -2.09 -21.98 -13.58
C ASP A 124 -0.64 -21.75 -13.11
N ASP A 125 -0.47 -21.36 -11.85
CA ASP A 125 0.84 -21.16 -11.22
C ASP A 125 1.03 -22.08 -9.99
N PRO A 126 1.75 -23.21 -10.14
CA PRO A 126 2.05 -24.14 -9.04
C PRO A 126 2.98 -23.55 -7.97
N LYS A 127 3.55 -22.38 -8.20
CA LYS A 127 4.43 -21.68 -7.26
C LYS A 127 3.72 -20.53 -6.53
N LEU A 128 2.43 -20.35 -6.76
CA LEU A 128 1.65 -19.33 -6.06
C LEU A 128 1.24 -19.82 -4.67
N LYS A 129 1.59 -19.06 -3.64
CA LYS A 129 1.05 -19.13 -2.29
C LYS A 129 -0.03 -18.07 -2.12
N VAL A 130 -1.23 -18.45 -1.69
CA VAL A 130 -2.30 -17.51 -1.34
C VAL A 130 -2.52 -17.55 0.16
N ALA A 131 -2.47 -16.40 0.83
CA ALA A 131 -2.80 -16.28 2.24
C ALA A 131 -4.06 -15.42 2.41
N PHE A 132 -5.02 -15.91 3.20
CA PHE A 132 -6.26 -15.21 3.46
C PHE A 132 -6.22 -14.45 4.78
N LYS A 133 -6.75 -13.24 4.81
CA LYS A 133 -6.89 -12.38 5.99
C LYS A 133 -8.36 -12.00 6.17
N GLU A 134 -8.94 -12.43 7.29
CA GLU A 134 -10.31 -12.05 7.66
C GLU A 134 -10.42 -10.54 7.87
N PHE A 135 -11.23 -9.88 7.06
CA PHE A 135 -11.50 -8.45 7.17
C PHE A 135 -13.01 -8.17 7.13
N PRO A 136 -13.74 -8.55 8.20
CA PRO A 136 -15.19 -8.51 8.26
C PRO A 136 -15.70 -7.08 8.48
N VAL A 137 -15.92 -6.33 7.39
CA VAL A 137 -16.33 -4.92 7.40
C VAL A 137 -17.78 -4.68 6.97
N LEU A 138 -18.49 -5.74 6.53
CA LEU A 138 -19.83 -5.63 5.96
C LEU A 138 -20.96 -5.94 6.97
N GLY A 139 -20.67 -5.90 8.26
CA GLY A 139 -21.67 -6.00 9.29
C GLY A 139 -21.48 -7.14 10.30
N PRO A 140 -22.40 -7.26 11.27
CA PRO A 140 -22.29 -8.25 12.34
C PRO A 140 -22.22 -9.70 11.84
N GLY A 141 -22.97 -10.04 10.80
CA GLY A 141 -22.93 -11.38 10.18
C GLY A 141 -21.55 -11.74 9.67
N SER A 142 -20.84 -10.78 9.04
CA SER A 142 -19.46 -10.97 8.59
C SER A 142 -18.51 -11.25 9.74
N VAL A 143 -18.65 -10.53 10.85
CA VAL A 143 -17.84 -10.74 12.05
C VAL A 143 -18.06 -12.12 12.63
N ASP A 144 -19.30 -12.57 12.71
CA ASP A 144 -19.63 -13.89 13.25
C ASP A 144 -19.17 -15.01 12.31
N ALA A 145 -19.29 -14.84 11.00
CA ALA A 145 -18.75 -15.78 10.03
C ALA A 145 -17.21 -15.88 10.13
N ALA A 146 -16.51 -14.74 10.25
CA ALA A 146 -15.06 -14.68 10.42
C ALA A 146 -14.58 -15.39 11.70
N LYS A 147 -15.30 -15.23 12.83
CA LYS A 147 -15.00 -15.97 14.08
C LYS A 147 -15.03 -17.48 13.86
N VAL A 148 -16.07 -17.98 13.17
CA VAL A 148 -16.16 -19.42 12.84
C VAL A 148 -15.02 -19.82 11.90
N ALA A 149 -14.68 -19.02 10.92
CA ALA A 149 -13.59 -19.29 10.00
C ALA A 149 -12.23 -19.41 10.71
N VAL A 150 -11.97 -18.56 11.70
CA VAL A 150 -10.76 -18.69 12.54
C VAL A 150 -10.76 -19.98 13.34
N ALA A 151 -11.90 -20.37 13.94
CA ALA A 151 -12.01 -21.65 14.65
C ALA A 151 -11.80 -22.86 13.71
N VAL A 152 -12.31 -22.79 12.49
CA VAL A 152 -12.08 -23.78 11.43
C VAL A 152 -10.59 -23.87 11.07
N ARG A 153 -9.91 -22.73 10.88
CA ARG A 153 -8.47 -22.69 10.63
C ARG A 153 -7.66 -23.36 11.74
N MET A 154 -8.03 -23.14 13.01
CA MET A 154 -7.32 -23.74 14.15
C MET A 154 -7.36 -25.29 14.15
N GLN A 155 -8.32 -25.89 13.46
CA GLN A 155 -8.40 -27.33 13.27
C GLN A 155 -7.73 -27.84 12.01
N ASP A 156 -7.53 -26.95 11.01
CA ASP A 156 -7.08 -27.38 9.69
C ASP A 156 -5.63 -27.87 9.73
N LYS A 157 -5.44 -29.14 9.35
CA LYS A 157 -4.12 -29.77 9.25
C LYS A 157 -3.78 -30.25 7.84
N GLY A 158 -4.63 -29.96 6.86
CA GLY A 158 -4.47 -30.58 5.55
C GLY A 158 -5.22 -29.91 4.40
N GLY A 159 -5.55 -28.62 4.50
CA GLY A 159 -6.14 -27.88 3.40
C GLY A 159 -7.67 -28.00 3.26
N LYS A 160 -8.35 -28.55 4.24
CA LYS A 160 -9.83 -28.57 4.26
C LYS A 160 -10.43 -27.17 4.42
N TYR A 161 -9.67 -26.22 4.96
CA TYR A 161 -10.11 -24.83 5.09
C TYR A 161 -10.59 -24.26 3.75
N VAL A 162 -9.94 -24.59 2.64
CA VAL A 162 -10.31 -24.10 1.31
C VAL A 162 -11.72 -24.55 0.92
N GLU A 163 -12.09 -25.80 1.24
CA GLU A 163 -13.43 -26.30 0.97
C GLU A 163 -14.49 -25.58 1.83
N PHE A 164 -14.20 -25.37 3.11
CA PHE A 164 -15.04 -24.52 3.97
C PHE A 164 -15.21 -23.12 3.40
N HIS A 165 -14.09 -22.47 3.06
CA HIS A 165 -14.06 -21.11 2.51
C HIS A 165 -14.89 -21.01 1.22
N ARG A 166 -14.69 -21.96 0.31
CA ARG A 166 -15.45 -22.03 -0.95
C ARG A 166 -16.97 -22.21 -0.72
N ARG A 167 -17.36 -23.05 0.22
CA ARG A 167 -18.79 -23.29 0.56
C ARG A 167 -19.43 -22.06 1.17
N LEU A 168 -18.76 -21.41 2.10
CA LEU A 168 -19.29 -20.25 2.80
C LEU A 168 -19.35 -19.02 1.88
N LEU A 169 -18.24 -18.68 1.23
CA LEU A 169 -18.14 -17.52 0.34
C LEU A 169 -19.01 -17.71 -0.92
N GLY A 170 -19.01 -18.93 -1.52
CA GLY A 170 -19.82 -19.26 -2.70
C GLY A 170 -21.32 -19.44 -2.42
N GLY A 171 -21.75 -19.52 -1.16
CA GLY A 171 -23.13 -19.76 -0.77
C GLY A 171 -24.10 -18.62 -1.14
N ARG A 172 -25.41 -18.89 -1.09
CA ARG A 172 -26.45 -17.89 -1.29
C ARG A 172 -26.90 -17.27 0.05
N GLY A 173 -27.27 -15.99 0.05
CA GLY A 173 -27.72 -15.27 1.24
C GLY A 173 -26.57 -14.77 2.11
N GLU A 174 -26.89 -14.15 3.23
CA GLU A 174 -25.91 -13.56 4.16
C GLU A 174 -25.08 -14.63 4.85
N ALA A 175 -23.78 -14.47 4.88
CA ALA A 175 -22.87 -15.27 5.69
C ALA A 175 -22.97 -14.77 7.14
N ASN A 176 -23.44 -15.65 8.03
CA ASN A 176 -23.56 -15.43 9.46
C ASN A 176 -23.04 -16.67 10.22
N LYS A 177 -23.17 -16.69 11.54
CA LYS A 177 -22.68 -17.79 12.37
C LYS A 177 -23.26 -19.14 11.95
N GLU A 178 -24.59 -19.22 11.75
CA GLU A 178 -25.26 -20.49 11.42
C GLU A 178 -24.78 -21.06 10.10
N ARG A 179 -24.66 -20.21 9.08
CA ARG A 179 -24.18 -20.65 7.77
C ARG A 179 -22.71 -21.03 7.78
N ALA A 180 -21.88 -20.31 8.56
CA ALA A 180 -20.48 -20.65 8.72
C ALA A 180 -20.33 -22.02 9.44
N LEU A 181 -21.13 -22.29 10.49
CA LEU A 181 -21.14 -23.59 11.15
C LEU A 181 -21.62 -24.71 10.22
N ALA A 182 -22.66 -24.46 9.41
CA ALA A 182 -23.13 -25.44 8.41
C ALA A 182 -22.05 -25.75 7.38
N ALA A 183 -21.36 -24.70 6.83
CA ALA A 183 -20.26 -24.88 5.91
C ALA A 183 -19.09 -25.66 6.52
N ALA A 184 -18.78 -25.44 7.79
CA ALA A 184 -17.74 -26.16 8.53
C ALA A 184 -18.11 -27.65 8.69
N LYS A 185 -19.35 -27.95 9.06
CA LYS A 185 -19.87 -29.30 9.14
C LYS A 185 -19.81 -30.02 7.80
N ASP A 186 -20.25 -29.38 6.73
CA ASP A 186 -20.26 -29.94 5.38
C ASP A 186 -18.83 -30.11 4.80
N ALA A 187 -17.85 -29.36 5.29
CA ALA A 187 -16.44 -29.55 5.00
C ALA A 187 -15.76 -30.61 5.89
N GLY A 188 -16.51 -31.22 6.83
CA GLY A 188 -16.05 -32.35 7.66
C GLY A 188 -15.18 -31.92 8.84
N PHE A 189 -15.40 -30.75 9.42
CA PHE A 189 -14.76 -30.28 10.67
C PHE A 189 -15.50 -30.85 11.90
N ASP A 190 -14.75 -30.99 13.00
CA ASP A 190 -15.30 -31.41 14.30
C ASP A 190 -16.03 -30.22 14.95
N MET A 191 -17.37 -30.33 15.01
CA MET A 191 -18.23 -29.27 15.51
C MET A 191 -18.07 -29.05 17.02
N ALA A 192 -17.84 -30.09 17.80
CA ALA A 192 -17.63 -29.98 19.25
C ALA A 192 -16.32 -29.25 19.54
N ARG A 193 -15.31 -29.44 18.71
CA ARG A 193 -14.07 -28.73 18.79
C ARG A 193 -14.24 -27.24 18.33
N ILE A 194 -15.03 -26.98 17.29
CA ILE A 194 -15.34 -25.60 16.87
C ILE A 194 -16.00 -24.83 18.00
N ASP A 195 -16.99 -25.42 18.70
CA ASP A 195 -17.67 -24.76 19.83
C ASP A 195 -16.68 -24.39 20.94
N LYS A 196 -15.69 -25.22 21.20
CA LYS A 196 -14.61 -24.94 22.15
C LYS A 196 -13.67 -23.85 21.63
N ASP A 197 -13.24 -23.97 20.39
CA ASP A 197 -12.26 -23.06 19.77
C ASP A 197 -12.85 -21.64 19.58
N LEU A 198 -14.18 -21.50 19.45
CA LEU A 198 -14.86 -20.21 19.43
C LEU A 198 -14.71 -19.40 20.73
N GLN A 199 -14.34 -20.03 21.84
CA GLN A 199 -14.03 -19.37 23.11
C GLN A 199 -12.53 -19.03 23.25
N SER A 200 -11.72 -19.37 22.26
CA SER A 200 -10.27 -19.14 22.31
C SER A 200 -9.95 -17.65 22.10
N PRO A 201 -9.00 -17.10 22.88
CA PRO A 201 -8.48 -15.75 22.63
C PRO A 201 -7.85 -15.59 21.24
N GLU A 202 -7.44 -16.68 20.58
CA GLU A 202 -6.90 -16.67 19.22
C GLU A 202 -7.88 -16.07 18.20
N ILE A 203 -9.21 -16.21 18.45
CA ILE A 203 -10.22 -15.58 17.58
C ILE A 203 -10.04 -14.05 17.57
N ALA A 204 -10.01 -13.45 18.75
CA ALA A 204 -9.87 -11.99 18.90
C ALA A 204 -8.52 -11.51 18.35
N GLU A 205 -7.45 -12.23 18.67
CA GLU A 205 -6.10 -11.88 18.23
C GLU A 205 -5.94 -11.96 16.69
N THR A 206 -6.53 -12.96 16.05
CA THR A 206 -6.51 -13.09 14.58
C THR A 206 -7.24 -11.93 13.91
N LEU A 207 -8.46 -11.63 14.36
CA LEU A 207 -9.25 -10.53 13.77
C LEU A 207 -8.61 -9.17 14.04
N LYS A 208 -8.02 -8.98 15.22
CA LYS A 208 -7.27 -7.78 15.59
C LYS A 208 -6.03 -7.59 14.70
N GLU A 209 -5.23 -8.65 14.50
CA GLU A 209 -4.07 -8.61 13.61
C GLU A 209 -4.48 -8.16 12.19
N SER A 210 -5.52 -8.78 11.63
CA SER A 210 -6.00 -8.44 10.29
C SER A 210 -6.52 -7.00 10.20
N ALA A 211 -7.27 -6.54 11.22
CA ALA A 211 -7.79 -5.18 11.28
C ALA A 211 -6.67 -4.13 11.38
N GLN A 212 -5.67 -4.37 12.24
CA GLN A 212 -4.52 -3.48 12.39
C GLN A 212 -3.66 -3.40 11.11
N LEU A 213 -3.48 -4.54 10.42
CA LEU A 213 -2.79 -4.55 9.12
C LEU A 213 -3.58 -3.79 8.07
N ALA A 214 -4.90 -3.99 8.00
CA ALA A 214 -5.77 -3.29 7.07
C ALA A 214 -5.73 -1.76 7.31
N GLU A 215 -5.80 -1.33 8.57
CA GLU A 215 -5.66 0.08 8.95
C GLU A 215 -4.30 0.65 8.55
N SER A 216 -3.20 -0.06 8.87
CA SER A 216 -1.84 0.36 8.53
C SER A 216 -1.62 0.50 7.02
N LEU A 217 -2.24 -0.37 6.23
CA LEU A 217 -2.21 -0.36 4.77
C LEU A 217 -3.19 0.64 4.14
N GLY A 218 -4.05 1.28 4.95
CA GLY A 218 -5.09 2.19 4.46
C GLY A 218 -6.20 1.49 3.67
N LEU A 219 -6.49 0.22 3.97
CA LEU A 219 -7.52 -0.54 3.26
C LEU A 219 -8.91 -0.05 3.66
N ASN A 220 -9.76 0.20 2.67
CA ASN A 220 -11.12 0.72 2.85
C ASN A 220 -12.20 -0.19 2.26
N GLY A 221 -11.85 -1.38 1.80
CA GLY A 221 -12.79 -2.33 1.21
C GLY A 221 -12.19 -3.70 0.91
N THR A 222 -13.07 -4.60 0.49
CA THR A 222 -12.74 -5.98 0.11
C THR A 222 -13.25 -6.31 -1.31
N PRO A 223 -12.60 -7.20 -2.05
CA PRO A 223 -11.29 -7.76 -1.74
C PRO A 223 -10.17 -6.73 -1.94
N THR A 224 -9.13 -6.80 -1.12
CA THR A 224 -7.87 -6.10 -1.38
C THR A 224 -6.74 -7.11 -1.41
N PHE A 225 -5.85 -6.96 -2.38
CA PHE A 225 -4.73 -7.87 -2.60
C PHE A 225 -3.39 -7.18 -2.33
N VAL A 226 -2.49 -7.91 -1.65
CA VAL A 226 -1.08 -7.52 -1.45
C VAL A 226 -0.21 -8.64 -1.99
N ILE A 227 0.78 -8.30 -2.82
CA ILE A 227 1.67 -9.27 -3.46
C ILE A 227 3.10 -9.03 -3.01
N ALA A 228 3.83 -10.11 -2.75
CA ALA A 228 5.28 -10.12 -2.62
C ALA A 228 5.88 -11.22 -3.50
N ASP A 229 6.97 -10.89 -4.12
CA ASP A 229 7.86 -11.73 -4.93
C ASP A 229 9.26 -11.80 -4.28
#